data_4ea6b4c284fdde3b76d117b48dbb3955
#
_entry.id   4ea6b4c284fdde3b76d117b48dbb3955
#
_cell.length_a   1.000
_cell.length_b   1.000
_cell.length_c   1.000
_cell.angle_alpha   90.00
_cell.angle_beta   90.00
_cell.angle_gamma   90.00
#
_symmetry.space_group_name_H-M   'P 1'
#
loop_
_entity.id
_entity.type
_entity.pdbx_description
1 polymer ?
#
loop_
_entity_poly.entity_id
_entity_poly.type
_entity_poly.pdbx_seq_one_letter_code
_entity_poly.pdbx_strand_id
1 'polypeptide(L)'
;TWQCSPGSKQTQASVIEGLRCSQEALKRLPQQQIIAILVTEKADNPNYPLNKKYIITEKDFEALSQTQNPQGVLILAEKLKLEQLSFDDDFILVLDRIQDPGNIGTILRTAIAVGLKEVILINGTVDPFNPKAIMAGMGAQFSLKFGYITNLAELKNIAKLQQRKIWLTTPHQGVSCYAKEFKLANSILVFGEEANGIEDFSVGQKTMIPTLSDIESLNVAQAATIYLFEGLRQRLR
;
A
#
# COMPACT_ATOMS: atom_id res chain seq x y z
N THR A 1 -19.66 9.32 4.99
CA THR A 1 -20.08 8.07 4.31
C THR A 1 -18.98 7.72 3.32
N TRP A 2 -18.19 6.70 3.68
CA TRP A 2 -17.09 6.21 2.85
C TRP A 2 -17.65 5.34 1.73
N GLN A 3 -17.43 5.69 0.48
CA GLN A 3 -17.90 4.91 -0.67
C GLN A 3 -16.78 4.05 -1.23
N CYS A 4 -17.12 2.81 -1.60
CA CYS A 4 -16.22 1.91 -2.32
C CYS A 4 -15.89 2.46 -3.72
N SER A 5 -14.64 2.26 -4.15
CA SER A 5 -14.18 2.57 -5.51
C SER A 5 -15.09 1.92 -6.57
N PRO A 6 -15.69 2.68 -7.51
CA PRO A 6 -16.45 2.10 -8.61
C PRO A 6 -15.49 1.64 -9.70
N GLY A 7 -15.42 0.33 -9.95
CA GLY A 7 -14.74 -0.18 -11.16
C GLY A 7 -14.14 -1.58 -11.11
N SER A 8 -13.98 -2.22 -9.98
CA SER A 8 -13.56 -3.62 -9.97
C SER A 8 -14.77 -4.54 -10.09
N LYS A 9 -14.80 -5.44 -11.08
CA LYS A 9 -15.70 -6.61 -11.05
C LYS A 9 -15.55 -7.23 -9.66
N GLN A 10 -16.65 -7.24 -8.90
CA GLN A 10 -16.67 -7.69 -7.51
C GLN A 10 -16.35 -9.20 -7.45
N THR A 11 -15.07 -9.52 -7.35
CA THR A 11 -14.68 -10.78 -6.72
C THR A 11 -14.85 -10.57 -5.22
N GLN A 12 -15.69 -11.38 -4.59
CA GLN A 12 -15.95 -11.31 -3.16
C GLN A 12 -14.75 -11.79 -2.31
N ALA A 13 -13.67 -12.20 -2.94
CA ALA A 13 -12.49 -12.76 -2.30
C ALA A 13 -11.20 -12.15 -2.85
N SER A 14 -10.21 -12.02 -1.96
CA SER A 14 -8.82 -11.70 -2.28
C SER A 14 -8.01 -12.98 -2.43
N VAL A 15 -7.18 -13.06 -3.47
CA VAL A 15 -6.25 -14.18 -3.73
C VAL A 15 -4.87 -13.78 -3.23
N ILE A 16 -4.30 -14.59 -2.34
CA ILE A 16 -3.00 -14.38 -1.72
C ILE A 16 -2.12 -15.57 -2.08
N GLU A 17 -1.13 -15.36 -2.94
CA GLU A 17 -0.25 -16.41 -3.43
C GLU A 17 1.18 -16.24 -2.87
N GLY A 18 1.86 -17.37 -2.62
CA GLY A 18 3.25 -17.46 -2.19
C GLY A 18 3.41 -17.63 -0.69
N LEU A 19 4.45 -18.38 -0.29
CA LEU A 19 4.71 -18.78 1.10
C LEU A 19 4.72 -17.60 2.07
N ARG A 20 5.47 -16.55 1.73
CA ARG A 20 5.63 -15.41 2.62
C ARG A 20 4.36 -14.58 2.76
N CYS A 21 3.68 -14.32 1.63
CA CYS A 21 2.40 -13.60 1.64
C CYS A 21 1.34 -14.36 2.43
N SER A 22 1.29 -15.68 2.25
CA SER A 22 0.36 -16.57 2.97
C SER A 22 0.66 -16.59 4.47
N GLN A 23 1.93 -16.65 4.87
CA GLN A 23 2.32 -16.58 6.29
C GLN A 23 1.91 -15.25 6.94
N GLU A 24 2.14 -14.12 6.27
CA GLU A 24 1.72 -12.81 6.78
C GLU A 24 0.19 -12.71 6.84
N ALA A 25 -0.53 -13.20 5.85
CA ALA A 25 -1.98 -13.24 5.86
C ALA A 25 -2.53 -14.06 7.05
N LEU A 26 -2.02 -15.27 7.26
CA LEU A 26 -2.43 -16.13 8.39
C LEU A 26 -2.10 -15.54 9.75
N LYS A 27 -1.03 -14.75 9.85
CA LYS A 27 -0.64 -14.06 11.07
C LYS A 27 -1.51 -12.85 11.40
N ARG A 28 -2.02 -12.16 10.36
CA ARG A 28 -2.68 -10.86 10.51
C ARG A 28 -4.19 -10.92 10.33
N LEU A 29 -4.68 -11.78 9.44
CA LEU A 29 -6.10 -11.86 9.16
C LEU A 29 -6.82 -12.71 10.22
N PRO A 30 -8.00 -12.28 10.68
CA PRO A 30 -8.87 -13.12 11.50
C PRO A 30 -9.18 -14.43 10.78
N GLN A 31 -9.15 -15.54 11.51
CA GLN A 31 -9.38 -16.86 10.92
C GLN A 31 -10.72 -16.97 10.19
N GLN A 32 -11.73 -16.20 10.62
CA GLN A 32 -13.05 -16.15 9.97
C GLN A 32 -12.98 -15.60 8.55
N GLN A 33 -12.06 -14.67 8.28
CA GLN A 33 -11.87 -14.08 6.95
C GLN A 33 -11.15 -15.00 5.97
N ILE A 34 -10.47 -16.03 6.44
CA ILE A 34 -9.87 -17.06 5.57
C ILE A 34 -10.98 -17.96 5.05
N ILE A 35 -11.19 -18.00 3.73
CA ILE A 35 -12.19 -18.85 3.08
C ILE A 35 -11.61 -20.25 2.85
N ALA A 36 -10.44 -20.32 2.22
CA ALA A 36 -9.76 -21.57 1.90
C ALA A 36 -8.25 -21.37 1.81
N ILE A 37 -7.52 -22.44 2.06
CA ILE A 37 -6.06 -22.56 1.89
C ILE A 37 -5.83 -23.72 0.94
N LEU A 38 -5.38 -23.44 -0.27
CA LEU A 38 -5.02 -24.44 -1.27
C LEU A 38 -3.51 -24.67 -1.20
N VAL A 39 -3.09 -25.91 -1.02
CA VAL A 39 -1.68 -26.28 -0.93
C VAL A 39 -1.39 -27.51 -1.79
N THR A 40 -0.15 -27.56 -2.33
CA THR A 40 0.38 -28.83 -2.87
C THR A 40 0.93 -29.69 -1.75
N GLU A 41 1.11 -30.99 -1.97
CA GLU A 41 1.71 -31.90 -0.95
C GLU A 41 3.07 -31.38 -0.47
N LYS A 42 3.90 -30.84 -1.38
CA LYS A 42 5.24 -30.31 -1.05
C LYS A 42 5.20 -29.05 -0.18
N ALA A 43 4.14 -28.24 -0.33
CA ALA A 43 3.99 -26.98 0.40
C ALA A 43 3.09 -27.11 1.63
N ASP A 44 2.60 -28.32 1.92
CA ASP A 44 1.74 -28.55 3.06
C ASP A 44 2.46 -28.25 4.39
N ASN A 45 1.75 -27.61 5.28
CA ASN A 45 2.24 -27.25 6.60
C ASN A 45 1.21 -27.65 7.67
N PRO A 46 1.62 -28.40 8.70
CA PRO A 46 0.71 -28.83 9.77
C PRO A 46 0.10 -27.67 10.56
N ASN A 47 0.72 -26.48 10.51
CA ASN A 47 0.20 -25.28 11.19
C ASN A 47 -0.94 -24.60 10.42
N TYR A 48 -1.27 -25.04 9.20
CA TYR A 48 -2.43 -24.52 8.49
C TYR A 48 -3.73 -25.02 9.12
N PRO A 49 -4.76 -24.16 9.28
CA PRO A 49 -6.06 -24.58 9.80
C PRO A 49 -6.69 -25.70 8.99
N LEU A 50 -6.80 -26.90 9.58
CA LEU A 50 -7.23 -28.12 8.90
C LEU A 50 -8.62 -28.03 8.28
N ASN A 51 -9.53 -27.29 8.93
CA ASN A 51 -10.92 -27.14 8.46
C ASN A 51 -11.07 -26.24 7.22
N LYS A 52 -9.98 -25.58 6.79
CA LYS A 52 -9.96 -24.68 5.62
C LYS A 52 -8.86 -25.06 4.62
N LYS A 53 -8.10 -26.09 4.91
CA LYS A 53 -6.99 -26.58 4.08
C LYS A 53 -7.46 -27.62 3.09
N TYR A 54 -7.07 -27.47 1.84
CA TYR A 54 -7.31 -28.40 0.74
C TYR A 54 -5.98 -28.71 0.06
N ILE A 55 -5.63 -29.98 0.02
CA ILE A 55 -4.45 -30.45 -0.72
C ILE A 55 -4.88 -30.68 -2.16
N ILE A 56 -4.18 -30.06 -3.11
CA ILE A 56 -4.46 -30.18 -4.55
C ILE A 56 -3.20 -30.63 -5.29
N THR A 57 -3.36 -31.14 -6.51
CA THR A 57 -2.23 -31.56 -7.33
C THR A 57 -1.40 -30.37 -7.80
N GLU A 58 -0.12 -30.59 -8.12
CA GLU A 58 0.75 -29.55 -8.70
C GLU A 58 0.13 -28.98 -9.99
N LYS A 59 -0.45 -29.84 -10.83
CA LYS A 59 -1.11 -29.45 -12.08
C LYS A 59 -2.30 -28.51 -11.84
N ASP A 60 -3.13 -28.81 -10.86
CA ASP A 60 -4.28 -27.97 -10.53
C ASP A 60 -3.81 -26.64 -9.92
N PHE A 61 -2.74 -26.69 -9.11
CA PHE A 61 -2.15 -25.48 -8.55
C PHE A 61 -1.57 -24.55 -9.64
N GLU A 62 -0.83 -25.10 -10.60
CA GLU A 62 -0.29 -24.35 -11.75
C GLU A 62 -1.40 -23.68 -12.58
N ALA A 63 -2.54 -24.34 -12.74
CA ALA A 63 -3.69 -23.77 -13.45
C ALA A 63 -4.34 -22.58 -12.71
N LEU A 64 -4.20 -22.49 -11.38
CA LEU A 64 -4.73 -21.42 -10.54
C LEU A 64 -3.71 -20.30 -10.28
N SER A 65 -2.42 -20.62 -10.38
CA SER A 65 -1.31 -19.70 -10.08
C SER A 65 -1.25 -18.57 -11.08
N GLN A 66 -0.92 -17.38 -10.57
CA GLN A 66 -0.61 -16.19 -11.38
C GLN A 66 0.90 -15.91 -11.46
N THR A 67 1.72 -16.77 -10.86
CA THR A 67 3.18 -16.61 -10.84
C THR A 67 3.88 -17.58 -11.79
N GLN A 68 5.05 -17.15 -12.31
CA GLN A 68 5.88 -18.03 -13.17
C GLN A 68 6.50 -19.19 -12.40
N ASN A 69 6.77 -19.02 -11.10
CA ASN A 69 7.36 -20.01 -10.22
C ASN A 69 6.48 -20.22 -8.99
N PRO A 70 5.40 -21.00 -9.11
CA PRO A 70 4.45 -21.24 -8.02
C PRO A 70 5.12 -21.88 -6.80
N GLN A 71 4.80 -21.38 -5.62
CA GLN A 71 5.34 -21.91 -4.36
C GLN A 71 4.39 -22.90 -3.66
N GLY A 72 3.33 -23.33 -4.35
CA GLY A 72 2.42 -24.38 -3.91
C GLY A 72 1.49 -23.98 -2.76
N VAL A 73 1.33 -22.70 -2.44
CA VAL A 73 0.38 -22.21 -1.44
C VAL A 73 -0.38 -20.99 -1.95
N LEU A 74 -1.71 -21.03 -1.80
CA LEU A 74 -2.64 -19.97 -2.16
C LEU A 74 -3.73 -19.88 -1.10
N ILE A 75 -4.02 -18.69 -0.62
CA ILE A 75 -5.08 -18.39 0.32
C ILE A 75 -6.18 -17.61 -0.39
N LEU A 76 -7.42 -18.02 -0.20
CA LEU A 76 -8.61 -17.24 -0.51
C LEU A 76 -9.08 -16.60 0.80
N ALA A 77 -9.16 -15.27 0.84
CA ALA A 77 -9.67 -14.53 1.97
C ALA A 77 -10.86 -13.66 1.55
N GLU A 78 -11.76 -13.36 2.48
CA GLU A 78 -12.80 -12.36 2.24
C GLU A 78 -12.17 -11.03 1.83
N LYS A 79 -12.87 -10.27 0.99
CA LYS A 79 -12.40 -8.92 0.62
C LYS A 79 -12.26 -8.09 1.89
N LEU A 80 -11.04 -7.58 2.12
CA LEU A 80 -10.75 -6.81 3.31
C LEU A 80 -11.57 -5.51 3.31
N LYS A 81 -12.18 -5.24 4.43
CA LYS A 81 -13.04 -4.06 4.63
C LYS A 81 -12.17 -2.85 4.95
N LEU A 82 -12.67 -1.70 4.52
CA LEU A 82 -12.10 -0.42 4.95
C LEU A 82 -12.29 -0.25 6.44
N GLU A 83 -11.25 0.24 7.10
CA GLU A 83 -11.31 0.60 8.51
C GLU A 83 -11.39 2.12 8.67
N GLN A 84 -11.96 2.56 9.77
CA GLN A 84 -11.89 3.96 10.13
C GLN A 84 -10.46 4.30 10.54
N LEU A 85 -9.88 5.34 9.92
CA LEU A 85 -8.56 5.83 10.28
C LEU A 85 -8.62 6.59 11.60
N SER A 86 -7.60 6.40 12.43
CA SER A 86 -7.45 7.09 13.70
C SER A 86 -6.64 8.40 13.57
N PHE A 87 -5.83 8.50 12.54
CA PHE A 87 -4.86 9.59 12.31
C PHE A 87 -3.80 9.71 13.42
N ASP A 88 -3.49 8.59 14.09
CA ASP A 88 -2.52 8.57 15.19
C ASP A 88 -1.07 8.52 14.71
N ASP A 89 -0.83 8.18 13.44
CA ASP A 89 0.51 8.17 12.87
C ASP A 89 1.12 9.59 12.88
N ASP A 90 2.43 9.67 13.11
CA ASP A 90 3.18 10.92 13.13
C ASP A 90 2.99 11.73 11.83
N PHE A 91 2.92 11.04 10.71
CA PHE A 91 2.48 11.59 9.44
C PHE A 91 1.65 10.56 8.65
N ILE A 92 0.78 11.05 7.78
CA ILE A 92 -0.11 10.22 6.95
C ILE A 92 0.44 10.13 5.53
N LEU A 93 0.56 8.91 5.03
CA LEU A 93 0.88 8.64 3.64
C LEU A 93 -0.39 8.67 2.79
N VAL A 94 -0.35 9.40 1.68
CA VAL A 94 -1.43 9.47 0.69
C VAL A 94 -0.91 9.07 -0.68
N LEU A 95 -1.61 8.17 -1.34
CA LEU A 95 -1.32 7.71 -2.70
C LEU A 95 -2.43 8.20 -3.63
N ASP A 96 -2.07 9.10 -4.56
CA ASP A 96 -2.99 9.73 -5.50
C ASP A 96 -2.84 9.08 -6.87
N ARG A 97 -3.76 8.20 -7.23
CA ARG A 97 -3.86 7.53 -8.54
C ARG A 97 -2.62 6.72 -8.95
N ILE A 98 -1.92 6.13 -7.99
CA ILE A 98 -0.85 5.15 -8.30
C ILE A 98 -1.49 3.95 -8.97
N GLN A 99 -1.08 3.63 -10.21
CA GLN A 99 -1.74 2.62 -11.03
C GLN A 99 -0.96 1.30 -11.11
N ASP A 100 0.36 1.34 -10.97
CA ASP A 100 1.16 0.12 -11.00
C ASP A 100 1.10 -0.65 -9.66
N PRO A 101 0.63 -1.92 -9.68
CA PRO A 101 0.53 -2.73 -8.47
C PRO A 101 1.90 -3.07 -7.85
N GLY A 102 2.98 -3.08 -8.63
CA GLY A 102 4.34 -3.27 -8.12
C GLY A 102 4.80 -2.07 -7.29
N ASN A 103 4.51 -0.86 -7.79
CA ASN A 103 4.83 0.37 -7.08
C ASN A 103 4.05 0.47 -5.76
N ILE A 104 2.71 0.29 -5.79
CA ILE A 104 1.93 0.37 -4.55
C ILE A 104 2.39 -0.67 -3.53
N GLY A 105 2.60 -1.92 -3.93
CA GLY A 105 3.10 -2.97 -3.02
C GLY A 105 4.42 -2.59 -2.38
N THR A 106 5.38 -2.08 -3.17
CA THR A 106 6.69 -1.64 -2.68
C THR A 106 6.57 -0.46 -1.70
N ILE A 107 5.72 0.52 -2.00
CA ILE A 107 5.47 1.66 -1.12
C ILE A 107 4.87 1.20 0.21
N LEU A 108 3.86 0.34 0.18
CA LEU A 108 3.20 -0.16 1.39
C LEU A 108 4.16 -0.98 2.28
N ARG A 109 5.04 -1.76 1.68
CA ARG A 109 6.09 -2.47 2.41
C ARG A 109 7.05 -1.52 3.10
N THR A 110 7.44 -0.43 2.44
CA THR A 110 8.28 0.61 3.03
C THR A 110 7.53 1.38 4.13
N ALA A 111 6.24 1.66 3.95
CA ALA A 111 5.42 2.31 4.97
C ALA A 111 5.40 1.52 6.29
N ILE A 112 5.21 0.20 6.23
CA ILE A 112 5.32 -0.68 7.41
C ILE A 112 6.74 -0.65 8.00
N ALA A 113 7.78 -0.68 7.16
CA ALA A 113 9.16 -0.69 7.63
C ALA A 113 9.52 0.57 8.44
N VAL A 114 8.91 1.71 8.12
CA VAL A 114 9.07 2.96 8.88
C VAL A 114 8.01 3.13 9.98
N GLY A 115 7.17 2.13 10.24
CA GLY A 115 6.23 2.09 11.37
C GLY A 115 4.92 2.82 11.13
N LEU A 116 4.53 3.13 9.88
CA LEU A 116 3.19 3.63 9.58
C LEU A 116 2.16 2.51 9.74
N LYS A 117 0.95 2.89 10.12
CA LYS A 117 -0.20 2.00 10.32
C LYS A 117 -1.36 2.33 9.40
N GLU A 118 -1.36 3.52 8.83
CA GLU A 118 -2.49 4.06 8.08
C GLU A 118 -2.03 4.66 6.75
N VAL A 119 -2.82 4.43 5.69
CA VAL A 119 -2.60 4.96 4.35
C VAL A 119 -3.91 5.44 3.77
N ILE A 120 -3.91 6.61 3.13
CA ILE A 120 -5.05 7.11 2.37
C ILE A 120 -4.81 6.86 0.90
N LEU A 121 -5.81 6.33 0.23
CA LEU A 121 -5.84 6.13 -1.21
C LEU A 121 -6.85 7.09 -1.85
N ILE A 122 -6.40 7.82 -2.87
CA ILE A 122 -7.31 8.65 -3.67
C ILE A 122 -7.89 7.79 -4.80
N ASN A 123 -9.15 8.06 -5.16
CA ASN A 123 -9.85 7.36 -6.23
C ASN A 123 -9.01 7.32 -7.52
N GLY A 124 -8.95 6.15 -8.17
CA GLY A 124 -8.04 5.88 -9.29
C GLY A 124 -6.75 5.16 -8.89
N THR A 125 -6.42 5.07 -7.60
CA THR A 125 -5.32 4.22 -7.12
C THR A 125 -5.71 2.74 -7.24
N VAL A 126 -4.78 1.92 -7.72
CA VAL A 126 -4.96 0.47 -7.84
C VAL A 126 -5.27 -0.16 -6.48
N ASP A 127 -6.11 -1.19 -6.48
CA ASP A 127 -6.47 -1.92 -5.26
C ASP A 127 -5.19 -2.46 -4.58
N PRO A 128 -4.88 -2.07 -3.33
CA PRO A 128 -3.72 -2.56 -2.59
C PRO A 128 -3.76 -4.06 -2.35
N PHE A 129 -4.95 -4.67 -2.45
CA PHE A 129 -5.16 -6.12 -2.35
C PHE A 129 -5.19 -6.84 -3.70
N ASN A 130 -4.80 -6.16 -4.78
CA ASN A 130 -4.49 -6.82 -6.05
C ASN A 130 -3.37 -7.86 -5.82
N PRO A 131 -3.48 -9.10 -6.36
CA PRO A 131 -2.49 -10.15 -6.14
C PRO A 131 -1.05 -9.73 -6.45
N LYS A 132 -0.82 -8.94 -7.51
CA LYS A 132 0.52 -8.41 -7.84
C LYS A 132 1.02 -7.41 -6.80
N ALA A 133 0.13 -6.58 -6.24
CA ALA A 133 0.48 -5.65 -5.16
C ALA A 133 0.81 -6.41 -3.87
N ILE A 134 0.05 -7.47 -3.55
CA ILE A 134 0.32 -8.33 -2.39
C ILE A 134 1.70 -8.97 -2.51
N MET A 135 2.03 -9.52 -3.69
CA MET A 135 3.35 -10.11 -3.93
C MET A 135 4.48 -9.09 -3.79
N ALA A 136 4.37 -7.93 -4.42
CA ALA A 136 5.38 -6.87 -4.35
C ALA A 136 5.56 -6.36 -2.90
N GLY A 137 4.45 -6.21 -2.18
CA GLY A 137 4.41 -5.79 -0.78
C GLY A 137 4.79 -6.89 0.22
N MET A 138 4.95 -8.15 -0.22
CA MET A 138 5.16 -9.31 0.67
C MET A 138 4.11 -9.43 1.78
N GLY A 139 2.85 -9.04 1.49
CA GLY A 139 1.77 -9.08 2.46
C GLY A 139 1.74 -7.91 3.47
N ALA A 140 2.52 -6.85 3.27
CA ALA A 140 2.54 -5.67 4.14
C ALA A 140 1.14 -5.04 4.32
N GLN A 141 0.29 -5.14 3.30
CA GLN A 141 -1.08 -4.64 3.30
C GLN A 141 -1.92 -5.15 4.47
N PHE A 142 -1.68 -6.38 4.92
CA PHE A 142 -2.44 -6.97 6.02
C PHE A 142 -2.14 -6.36 7.39
N SER A 143 -1.16 -5.47 7.46
CA SER A 143 -0.78 -4.73 8.68
C SER A 143 -1.15 -3.25 8.63
N LEU A 144 -1.77 -2.79 7.54
CA LEU A 144 -2.14 -1.40 7.33
C LEU A 144 -3.66 -1.23 7.33
N LYS A 145 -4.11 -0.08 7.82
CA LYS A 145 -5.47 0.41 7.65
C LYS A 145 -5.53 1.32 6.43
N PHE A 146 -6.58 1.19 5.64
CA PHE A 146 -6.77 1.99 4.44
C PHE A 146 -8.00 2.87 4.54
N GLY A 147 -7.81 4.18 4.32
CA GLY A 147 -8.89 5.12 4.03
C GLY A 147 -8.95 5.40 2.53
N TYR A 148 -10.16 5.66 2.03
CA TYR A 148 -10.35 6.08 0.64
C TYR A 148 -11.03 7.44 0.60
N ILE A 149 -10.53 8.30 -0.26
CA ILE A 149 -11.11 9.62 -0.52
C ILE A 149 -11.28 9.83 -2.03
N THR A 150 -12.14 10.75 -2.39
CA THR A 150 -12.48 10.96 -3.80
C THR A 150 -11.40 11.76 -4.53
N ASN A 151 -10.83 12.79 -3.89
CA ASN A 151 -9.92 13.73 -4.52
C ASN A 151 -9.12 14.55 -3.50
N LEU A 152 -8.20 15.39 -4.00
CA LEU A 152 -7.36 16.27 -3.18
C LEU A 152 -8.16 17.36 -2.42
N ALA A 153 -9.33 17.77 -2.90
CA ALA A 153 -10.16 18.74 -2.19
C ALA A 153 -10.72 18.14 -0.87
N GLU A 154 -11.10 16.85 -0.89
CA GLU A 154 -11.48 16.12 0.31
C GLU A 154 -10.28 15.97 1.26
N LEU A 155 -9.09 15.68 0.73
CA LEU A 155 -7.85 15.63 1.53
C LEU A 155 -7.57 16.95 2.25
N LYS A 156 -7.79 18.09 1.58
CA LYS A 156 -7.63 19.43 2.17
C LYS A 156 -8.55 19.65 3.37
N ASN A 157 -9.79 19.16 3.30
CA ASN A 157 -10.73 19.23 4.42
C ASN A 157 -10.27 18.36 5.60
N ILE A 158 -9.81 17.13 5.33
CA ILE A 158 -9.25 16.25 6.34
C ILE A 158 -8.03 16.90 6.99
N ALA A 159 -7.11 17.44 6.20
CA ALA A 159 -5.89 18.10 6.71
C ALA A 159 -6.22 19.28 7.63
N LYS A 160 -7.24 20.08 7.26
CA LYS A 160 -7.73 21.20 8.10
C LYS A 160 -8.31 20.70 9.42
N LEU A 161 -9.15 19.68 9.41
CA LEU A 161 -9.77 19.09 10.61
C LEU A 161 -8.71 18.48 11.54
N GLN A 162 -7.70 17.82 10.96
CA GLN A 162 -6.61 17.18 11.70
C GLN A 162 -5.44 18.13 12.01
N GLN A 163 -5.53 19.40 11.59
CA GLN A 163 -4.49 20.44 11.76
C GLN A 163 -3.12 20.00 11.21
N ARG A 164 -3.11 19.27 10.08
CA ARG A 164 -1.92 18.72 9.44
C ARG A 164 -1.53 19.52 8.21
N LYS A 165 -0.21 19.73 8.03
CA LYS A 165 0.36 20.25 6.79
C LYS A 165 0.26 19.21 5.67
N ILE A 166 0.09 19.67 4.42
CA ILE A 166 0.16 18.80 3.24
C ILE A 166 1.47 19.08 2.50
N TRP A 167 2.26 18.04 2.28
CA TRP A 167 3.40 18.01 1.39
C TRP A 167 3.05 17.25 0.12
N LEU A 168 3.26 17.90 -1.04
CA LEU A 168 2.98 17.36 -2.37
C LEU A 168 4.31 17.09 -3.07
N THR A 169 4.58 15.83 -3.38
CA THR A 169 5.85 15.44 -4.02
C THR A 169 5.87 15.87 -5.48
N THR A 170 6.99 16.45 -5.91
CA THR A 170 7.24 16.85 -7.30
C THR A 170 8.64 16.43 -7.73
N PRO A 171 8.91 16.25 -9.03
CA PRO A 171 10.25 15.89 -9.50
C PRO A 171 11.29 16.99 -9.26
N HIS A 172 10.93 18.27 -9.53
CA HIS A 172 11.92 19.33 -9.71
C HIS A 172 11.65 20.63 -8.95
N GLN A 173 10.52 20.76 -8.27
CA GLN A 173 10.14 22.04 -7.66
C GLN A 173 9.68 21.84 -6.22
N GLY A 174 10.06 22.77 -5.35
CA GLY A 174 9.61 22.78 -3.97
C GLY A 174 10.74 22.76 -2.97
N VAL A 175 10.38 22.56 -1.72
CA VAL A 175 11.33 22.46 -0.61
C VAL A 175 12.06 21.11 -0.70
N SER A 176 13.37 21.11 -0.60
CA SER A 176 14.12 19.84 -0.55
C SER A 176 13.65 18.99 0.63
N CYS A 177 13.48 17.69 0.41
CA CYS A 177 13.14 16.75 1.48
C CYS A 177 14.22 16.70 2.60
N TYR A 178 15.41 17.21 2.34
CA TYR A 178 16.51 17.30 3.32
C TYR A 178 16.62 18.66 4.00
N ALA A 179 15.81 19.64 3.60
CA ALA A 179 15.83 20.98 4.18
C ALA A 179 15.26 20.98 5.61
N LYS A 180 15.71 21.95 6.43
CA LYS A 180 15.21 22.08 7.82
C LYS A 180 13.71 22.40 7.89
N GLU A 181 13.19 23.06 6.87
CA GLU A 181 11.78 23.44 6.70
C GLU A 181 10.86 22.26 6.39
N PHE A 182 11.41 21.18 5.82
CA PHE A 182 10.68 19.96 5.54
C PHE A 182 10.51 19.16 6.83
N LYS A 183 9.31 19.20 7.40
CA LYS A 183 8.92 18.45 8.60
C LYS A 183 7.77 17.55 8.28
N LEU A 184 7.95 16.25 8.54
CA LEU A 184 6.89 15.26 8.39
C LEU A 184 6.03 15.11 9.64
N ALA A 185 6.55 15.43 10.81
CA ALA A 185 5.76 15.44 12.04
C ALA A 185 4.48 16.26 11.85
N ASN A 186 3.34 15.65 12.21
CA ASN A 186 2.01 16.24 12.07
C ASN A 186 1.70 16.72 10.64
N SER A 187 2.04 15.92 9.64
CA SER A 187 1.81 16.25 8.23
C SER A 187 1.14 15.12 7.44
N ILE A 188 0.81 15.41 6.21
CA ILE A 188 0.34 14.50 5.18
C ILE A 188 1.34 14.56 4.03
N LEU A 189 1.81 13.41 3.57
CA LEU A 189 2.74 13.29 2.44
C LEU A 189 2.02 12.61 1.28
N VAL A 190 1.92 13.31 0.13
CA VAL A 190 1.19 12.86 -1.05
C VAL A 190 2.14 12.49 -2.17
N PHE A 191 1.97 11.28 -2.71
CA PHE A 191 2.59 10.84 -3.96
C PHE A 191 1.54 10.78 -5.06
N GLY A 192 1.82 11.43 -6.19
CA GLY A 192 0.94 11.45 -7.36
C GLY A 192 1.21 10.32 -8.35
N GLU A 193 0.36 10.25 -9.36
CA GLU A 193 0.45 9.34 -10.51
C GLU A 193 1.83 9.39 -11.19
N GLU A 194 2.28 8.25 -11.71
CA GLU A 194 3.61 8.09 -12.31
C GLU A 194 3.82 8.96 -13.56
N ALA A 195 2.79 9.13 -14.38
CA ALA A 195 2.88 9.87 -15.64
C ALA A 195 2.61 11.37 -15.48
N ASN A 196 1.55 11.73 -14.76
CA ASN A 196 1.06 13.12 -14.69
C ASN A 196 1.36 13.80 -13.35
N GLY A 197 1.83 13.03 -12.36
CA GLY A 197 2.08 13.54 -11.01
C GLY A 197 0.79 13.97 -10.30
N ILE A 198 0.91 15.01 -9.49
CA ILE A 198 -0.20 15.62 -8.75
C ILE A 198 -0.80 16.74 -9.58
N GLU A 199 -2.12 16.73 -9.79
CA GLU A 199 -2.80 17.72 -10.65
C GLU A 199 -3.04 19.08 -9.96
N ASP A 200 -3.38 19.05 -8.67
CA ASP A 200 -3.72 20.28 -7.93
C ASP A 200 -2.72 20.55 -6.81
N PHE A 201 -1.82 21.49 -7.06
CA PHE A 201 -0.84 21.95 -6.07
C PHE A 201 -1.36 23.05 -5.14
N SER A 202 -2.60 23.50 -5.28
CA SER A 202 -3.18 24.53 -4.42
C SER A 202 -3.52 24.04 -3.00
N VAL A 203 -3.52 22.72 -2.82
CA VAL A 203 -3.93 22.09 -1.56
C VAL A 203 -2.79 21.99 -0.53
N GLY A 204 -1.51 22.14 -0.95
CA GLY A 204 -0.37 21.97 -0.06
C GLY A 204 0.92 22.60 -0.55
N GLN A 205 2.02 22.33 0.14
CA GLN A 205 3.37 22.77 -0.23
C GLN A 205 4.07 21.71 -1.08
N LYS A 206 4.78 22.16 -2.13
CA LYS A 206 5.62 21.30 -2.95
C LYS A 206 6.90 20.89 -2.23
N THR A 207 7.29 19.62 -2.39
CA THR A 207 8.57 19.10 -1.92
C THR A 207 9.21 18.24 -3.00
N MET A 208 10.54 18.23 -3.05
CA MET A 208 11.30 17.46 -4.03
C MET A 208 12.49 16.72 -3.41
N ILE A 209 12.94 15.69 -4.08
CA ILE A 209 14.22 15.03 -3.81
C ILE A 209 15.24 15.71 -4.71
N PRO A 210 16.31 16.33 -4.15
CA PRO A 210 17.36 16.92 -4.98
C PRO A 210 18.07 15.86 -5.84
N THR A 211 18.19 16.12 -7.13
CA THR A 211 18.96 15.31 -8.08
C THR A 211 20.07 16.14 -8.70
N LEU A 212 21.19 15.52 -9.03
CA LEU A 212 22.36 16.17 -9.64
C LEU A 212 22.39 16.07 -11.17
N SER A 213 21.38 15.45 -11.77
CA SER A 213 21.28 15.22 -13.21
C SER A 213 19.89 15.61 -13.72
N ASP A 214 19.80 15.83 -15.05
CA ASP A 214 18.57 16.21 -15.74
C ASP A 214 17.63 15.00 -15.98
N ILE A 215 17.55 14.07 -15.02
CA ILE A 215 16.57 13.01 -15.09
C ILE A 215 15.16 13.56 -14.91
N GLU A 216 14.21 13.06 -15.67
CA GLU A 216 12.83 13.53 -15.64
C GLU A 216 12.18 13.30 -14.26
N SER A 217 12.31 12.10 -13.70
CA SER A 217 11.81 11.74 -12.36
C SER A 217 12.42 10.43 -11.85
N LEU A 218 12.32 10.20 -10.55
CA LEU A 218 12.53 8.88 -9.95
C LEU A 218 11.25 8.05 -10.05
N ASN A 219 11.41 6.73 -10.09
CA ASN A 219 10.27 5.83 -9.89
C ASN A 219 9.57 6.18 -8.56
N VAL A 220 8.24 6.20 -8.54
CA VAL A 220 7.45 6.65 -7.39
C VAL A 220 7.72 5.83 -6.13
N ALA A 221 7.96 4.53 -6.23
CA ALA A 221 8.26 3.69 -5.07
C ALA A 221 9.68 3.97 -4.51
N GLN A 222 10.64 4.30 -5.38
CA GLN A 222 11.97 4.75 -4.95
C GLN A 222 11.90 6.11 -4.26
N ALA A 223 11.18 7.06 -4.85
CA ALA A 223 10.94 8.36 -4.24
C ALA A 223 10.25 8.21 -2.87
N ALA A 224 9.20 7.40 -2.79
CA ALA A 224 8.51 7.13 -1.54
C ALA A 224 9.45 6.54 -0.48
N THR A 225 10.34 5.63 -0.87
CA THR A 225 11.34 5.07 0.05
C THR A 225 12.20 6.15 0.69
N ILE A 226 12.71 7.09 -0.10
CA ILE A 226 13.56 8.19 0.38
C ILE A 226 12.79 9.06 1.38
N TYR A 227 11.57 9.50 1.04
CA TYR A 227 10.75 10.34 1.91
C TYR A 227 10.33 9.62 3.20
N LEU A 228 9.94 8.37 3.12
CA LEU A 228 9.49 7.59 4.26
C LEU A 228 10.64 7.36 5.27
N PHE A 229 11.83 7.05 4.77
CA PHE A 229 13.02 6.93 5.63
C PHE A 229 13.52 8.27 6.15
N GLU A 230 13.33 9.37 5.41
CA GLU A 230 13.56 10.70 5.96
C GLU A 230 12.60 11.00 7.12
N GLY A 231 11.33 10.62 7.01
CA GLY A 231 10.37 10.70 8.11
C GLY A 231 10.80 9.88 9.33
N LEU A 232 11.29 8.67 9.12
CA LEU A 232 11.86 7.86 10.21
C LEU A 232 13.08 8.54 10.85
N ARG A 233 14.00 9.07 10.02
CA ARG A 233 15.18 9.79 10.52
C ARG A 233 14.80 11.00 11.37
N GLN A 234 13.73 11.73 11.00
CA GLN A 234 13.25 12.87 11.77
C GLN A 234 12.70 12.48 13.15
N ARG A 235 12.11 11.28 13.26
CA ARG A 235 11.60 10.74 14.54
C ARG A 235 12.68 10.16 15.47
N LEU A 236 13.80 9.71 14.91
CA LEU A 236 14.89 9.12 15.67
C LEU A 236 15.86 10.15 16.27
N ARG A 237 15.62 11.43 16.02
CA ARG A 237 16.38 12.55 16.60
C ARG A 237 15.69 13.15 17.81
#